data_650c3938c43ca7510079b2e4c1558bb1
#
_entry.id   650c3938c43ca7510079b2e4c1558bb1
#
_cell.length_a   1.000
_cell.length_b   1.000
_cell.length_c   1.000
_cell.angle_alpha   90.00
_cell.angle_beta   90.00
_cell.angle_gamma   90.00
#
_symmetry.space_group_name_H-M   'P 1'
#
loop_
_entity.id
_entity.type
_entity.pdbx_description
1 polymer ?
#
loop_
_entity_poly.entity_id
_entity_poly.type
_entity_poly.pdbx_seq_one_letter_code
_entity_poly.pdbx_strand_id
1 'polypeptide(L)'
;MELGFVHILSLIATLTVVLGCGIYSSRKVKSADDFDVGGRSAGVIMVAGSIAATIIGGAATIGTAQGGFTFGFAAWWFTLGSGIGFLIMAAFYARPLRKSGLTTISEYLVINFGPQAGPIASIAASLGIFFSIVSSSLSSVHLIGGILHLGYLPSAAVVVLLVMGFVFFGGINSSGMAGLFKVGLIFATIFVGGYLAFTDMGGLSGMHEVFPELPWFSMFGIGADHALFNLFSMIVGVVSTQSYVQSLFSAKNSRVAALGCLFAACIAIPVGLPSVIIGMFIKLHHPELNSIDTLPFFLCNYLPEWLGGAGLAALVLSCVGSIAGLSLGVGTLFSRDIFGAVLKVHDSKKLLWINKLMVLTVTLAALVFIHSHLDSSVLQWNYLSMALRGAGVFLPMTAVIFFKGMVGKKAGLLSMFGGIASGCAWHFIFPTSPYTLFVSLFFNLLFLVPSIAYNLLHSKK
;
A
#
# COMPACT_ATOMS: atom_id res chain seq x y z
N MET A 1 -18.92 -13.08 14.38
CA MET A 1 -19.88 -12.22 13.62
C MET A 1 -21.03 -13.13 13.19
N GLU A 2 -22.25 -12.83 13.58
CA GLU A 2 -23.43 -13.61 13.12
C GLU A 2 -23.93 -12.99 11.81
N LEU A 3 -23.82 -13.74 10.71
CA LEU A 3 -24.25 -13.31 9.39
C LEU A 3 -25.66 -13.86 9.09
N GLY A 4 -26.63 -12.97 8.86
CA GLY A 4 -27.94 -13.34 8.33
C GLY A 4 -27.87 -13.84 6.87
N PHE A 5 -28.93 -14.50 6.41
CA PHE A 5 -29.00 -15.06 5.06
C PHE A 5 -28.73 -14.00 3.96
N VAL A 6 -29.28 -12.78 4.13
CA VAL A 6 -29.11 -11.70 3.16
C VAL A 6 -27.66 -11.19 3.14
N HIS A 7 -26.94 -11.15 4.26
CA HIS A 7 -25.52 -10.85 4.30
C HIS A 7 -24.71 -11.83 3.43
N ILE A 8 -24.95 -13.13 3.61
CA ILE A 8 -24.25 -14.18 2.88
C ILE A 8 -24.55 -14.12 1.39
N LEU A 9 -25.82 -13.93 1.02
CA LEU A 9 -26.23 -13.82 -0.37
C LEU A 9 -25.59 -12.61 -1.05
N SER A 10 -25.61 -11.44 -0.41
CA SER A 10 -25.00 -10.22 -0.91
C SER A 10 -23.49 -10.32 -1.02
N LEU A 11 -22.83 -10.94 -0.03
CA LEU A 11 -21.39 -11.19 -0.04
C LEU A 11 -21.00 -12.09 -1.22
N ILE A 12 -21.69 -13.22 -1.42
CA ILE A 12 -21.40 -14.15 -2.52
C ILE A 12 -21.69 -13.49 -3.87
N ALA A 13 -22.81 -12.79 -4.03
CA ALA A 13 -23.16 -12.09 -5.25
C ALA A 13 -22.08 -11.05 -5.63
N THR A 14 -21.64 -10.25 -4.67
CA THR A 14 -20.61 -9.23 -4.87
C THR A 14 -19.27 -9.86 -5.26
N LEU A 15 -18.81 -10.91 -4.55
CA LEU A 15 -17.58 -11.63 -4.89
C LEU A 15 -17.66 -12.21 -6.30
N THR A 16 -18.79 -12.82 -6.69
CA THR A 16 -18.99 -13.42 -8.01
C THR A 16 -18.90 -12.37 -9.11
N VAL A 17 -19.54 -11.22 -8.95
CA VAL A 17 -19.49 -10.12 -9.94
C VAL A 17 -18.07 -9.62 -10.12
N VAL A 18 -17.34 -9.34 -9.01
CA VAL A 18 -15.97 -8.80 -9.11
C VAL A 18 -14.99 -9.81 -9.66
N LEU A 19 -15.08 -11.08 -9.24
CA LEU A 19 -14.26 -12.16 -9.81
C LEU A 19 -14.55 -12.35 -11.31
N GLY A 20 -15.82 -12.29 -11.72
CA GLY A 20 -16.23 -12.34 -13.12
C GLY A 20 -15.61 -11.20 -13.96
N CYS A 21 -15.64 -9.98 -13.45
CA CYS A 21 -14.99 -8.82 -14.06
C CYS A 21 -13.46 -9.01 -14.17
N GLY A 22 -12.84 -9.56 -13.13
CA GLY A 22 -11.41 -9.88 -13.11
C GLY A 22 -11.03 -10.90 -14.19
N ILE A 23 -11.76 -12.02 -14.26
CA ILE A 23 -11.55 -13.08 -15.27
C ILE A 23 -11.78 -12.53 -16.69
N TYR A 24 -12.79 -11.72 -16.92
CA TYR A 24 -13.03 -11.09 -18.21
C TYR A 24 -11.85 -10.21 -18.64
N SER A 25 -11.33 -9.41 -17.72
CA SER A 25 -10.19 -8.53 -17.99
C SER A 25 -8.89 -9.28 -18.24
N SER A 26 -8.70 -10.45 -17.60
CA SER A 26 -7.48 -11.27 -17.71
C SER A 26 -7.23 -11.82 -19.12
N ARG A 27 -8.28 -12.00 -19.93
CA ARG A 27 -8.18 -12.54 -21.31
C ARG A 27 -7.34 -11.67 -22.23
N LYS A 28 -7.03 -10.43 -21.84
CA LYS A 28 -6.21 -9.48 -22.61
C LYS A 28 -4.70 -9.61 -22.37
N VAL A 29 -4.27 -10.34 -21.34
CA VAL A 29 -2.86 -10.49 -20.95
C VAL A 29 -2.23 -11.64 -21.76
N LYS A 30 -1.28 -11.32 -22.64
CA LYS A 30 -0.61 -12.28 -23.51
C LYS A 30 0.91 -12.34 -23.34
N SER A 31 1.52 -11.32 -22.73
CA SER A 31 2.97 -11.19 -22.56
C SER A 31 3.35 -10.74 -21.15
N ALA A 32 4.65 -10.83 -20.81
CA ALA A 32 5.17 -10.29 -19.55
C ALA A 32 4.98 -8.76 -19.47
N ASP A 33 5.13 -8.04 -20.57
CA ASP A 33 4.88 -6.60 -20.64
C ASP A 33 3.39 -6.25 -20.44
N ASP A 34 2.47 -7.06 -21.01
CA ASP A 34 1.05 -6.90 -20.74
C ASP A 34 0.72 -7.16 -19.26
N PHE A 35 1.41 -8.15 -18.67
CA PHE A 35 1.23 -8.49 -17.26
C PHE A 35 1.76 -7.39 -16.33
N ASP A 36 2.96 -6.87 -16.59
CA ASP A 36 3.64 -5.90 -15.72
C ASP A 36 3.16 -4.45 -15.93
N VAL A 37 3.00 -3.99 -17.19
CA VAL A 37 2.71 -2.58 -17.50
C VAL A 37 1.51 -2.39 -18.47
N GLY A 38 0.74 -3.43 -18.72
CA GLY A 38 -0.49 -3.35 -19.54
C GLY A 38 -0.29 -2.80 -20.95
N GLY A 39 0.86 -3.11 -21.58
CA GLY A 39 1.20 -2.60 -22.92
C GLY A 39 1.34 -1.07 -22.99
N ARG A 40 1.47 -0.38 -21.86
CA ARG A 40 1.62 1.09 -21.74
C ARG A 40 0.48 1.90 -22.38
N SER A 41 -0.73 1.37 -22.32
CA SER A 41 -1.93 1.95 -22.94
C SER A 41 -2.94 2.50 -21.93
N ALA A 42 -2.63 2.45 -20.62
CA ALA A 42 -3.55 2.81 -19.57
C ALA A 42 -3.97 4.30 -19.62
N GLY A 43 -5.27 4.54 -19.56
CA GLY A 43 -5.85 5.88 -19.39
C GLY A 43 -5.82 6.35 -17.93
N VAL A 44 -6.25 7.60 -17.69
CA VAL A 44 -6.24 8.22 -16.34
C VAL A 44 -6.98 7.36 -15.31
N ILE A 45 -8.20 6.92 -15.64
CA ILE A 45 -9.05 6.13 -14.73
C ILE A 45 -8.38 4.78 -14.39
N MET A 46 -7.73 4.14 -15.37
CA MET A 46 -7.05 2.86 -15.15
C MET A 46 -5.82 3.03 -14.24
N VAL A 47 -5.02 4.09 -14.45
CA VAL A 47 -3.88 4.42 -13.59
C VAL A 47 -4.34 4.73 -12.17
N ALA A 48 -5.35 5.60 -12.01
CA ALA A 48 -5.93 5.93 -10.72
C ALA A 48 -6.52 4.71 -10.02
N GLY A 49 -7.25 3.88 -10.75
CA GLY A 49 -7.86 2.65 -10.24
C GLY A 49 -6.83 1.62 -9.77
N SER A 50 -5.75 1.44 -10.53
CA SER A 50 -4.65 0.53 -10.15
C SER A 50 -3.94 1.00 -8.88
N ILE A 51 -3.66 2.31 -8.75
CA ILE A 51 -3.08 2.89 -7.54
C ILE A 51 -4.06 2.75 -6.36
N ALA A 52 -5.32 3.16 -6.55
CA ALA A 52 -6.35 3.10 -5.53
C ALA A 52 -6.64 1.65 -5.09
N ALA A 53 -6.66 0.71 -6.02
CA ALA A 53 -6.83 -0.72 -5.72
C ALA A 53 -5.76 -1.26 -4.76
N THR A 54 -4.56 -0.74 -4.84
CA THR A 54 -3.43 -1.19 -4.03
C THR A 54 -3.37 -0.46 -2.68
N ILE A 55 -3.59 0.87 -2.64
CA ILE A 55 -3.53 1.64 -1.39
C ILE A 55 -4.77 1.43 -0.50
N ILE A 56 -5.97 1.34 -1.11
CA ILE A 56 -7.20 1.07 -0.37
C ILE A 56 -7.30 -0.43 -0.12
N GLY A 57 -6.53 -0.89 0.84
CA GLY A 57 -6.45 -2.24 1.36
C GLY A 57 -6.86 -2.30 2.83
N GLY A 58 -6.45 -3.38 3.50
CA GLY A 58 -6.71 -3.58 4.91
C GLY A 58 -6.30 -2.40 5.79
N ALA A 59 -5.16 -1.77 5.52
CA ALA A 59 -4.69 -0.63 6.30
C ALA A 59 -5.55 0.62 6.14
N ALA A 60 -5.97 0.96 4.91
CA ALA A 60 -6.78 2.15 4.66
C ALA A 60 -8.23 2.03 5.15
N THR A 61 -8.70 0.82 5.43
CA THR A 61 -10.06 0.51 5.88
C THR A 61 -10.04 -0.04 7.30
N ILE A 62 -9.77 -1.33 7.48
CA ILE A 62 -9.76 -2.01 8.79
C ILE A 62 -8.71 -1.37 9.72
N GLY A 63 -7.50 -1.13 9.25
CA GLY A 63 -6.44 -0.53 10.07
C GLY A 63 -6.76 0.91 10.50
N THR A 64 -7.38 1.72 9.61
CA THR A 64 -7.77 3.08 9.96
C THR A 64 -8.93 3.09 10.96
N ALA A 65 -9.90 2.17 10.84
CA ALA A 65 -10.96 1.99 11.84
C ALA A 65 -10.41 1.46 13.17
N GLN A 66 -9.46 0.51 13.14
CA GLN A 66 -8.71 0.04 14.31
C GLN A 66 -8.01 1.20 15.03
N GLY A 67 -7.35 2.09 14.28
CA GLY A 67 -6.72 3.28 14.85
C GLY A 67 -7.73 4.29 15.39
N GLY A 68 -8.86 4.49 14.69
CA GLY A 68 -9.98 5.31 15.16
C GLY A 68 -10.54 4.82 16.51
N PHE A 69 -10.67 3.51 16.67
CA PHE A 69 -11.06 2.88 17.94
C PHE A 69 -10.01 3.09 19.04
N THR A 70 -8.73 3.16 18.70
CA THR A 70 -7.64 3.18 19.68
C THR A 70 -7.22 4.59 20.09
N PHE A 71 -7.12 5.52 19.12
CA PHE A 71 -6.57 6.86 19.33
C PHE A 71 -7.22 7.99 18.52
N GLY A 72 -8.37 7.72 17.87
CA GLY A 72 -9.16 8.74 17.20
C GLY A 72 -8.58 9.26 15.89
N PHE A 73 -8.69 10.59 15.66
CA PHE A 73 -8.39 11.24 14.38
C PHE A 73 -6.96 11.09 13.88
N ALA A 74 -6.00 10.84 14.75
CA ALA A 74 -4.61 10.58 14.33
C ALA A 74 -4.47 9.35 13.41
N ALA A 75 -5.45 8.42 13.39
CA ALA A 75 -5.48 7.32 12.45
C ALA A 75 -5.64 7.77 10.99
N TRP A 76 -6.20 8.96 10.75
CA TRP A 76 -6.37 9.51 9.41
C TRP A 76 -5.04 9.82 8.70
N TRP A 77 -3.92 9.96 9.43
CA TRP A 77 -2.61 10.17 8.83
C TRP A 77 -2.26 9.14 7.76
N PHE A 78 -2.78 7.91 7.83
CA PHE A 78 -2.50 6.89 6.83
C PHE A 78 -3.02 7.29 5.44
N THR A 79 -4.29 7.60 5.33
CA THR A 79 -4.92 7.94 4.04
C THR A 79 -4.64 9.38 3.63
N LEU A 80 -4.60 10.32 4.56
CA LEU A 80 -4.23 11.71 4.32
C LEU A 80 -2.77 11.80 3.84
N GLY A 81 -1.83 11.18 4.54
CA GLY A 81 -0.42 11.14 4.15
C GLY A 81 -0.19 10.44 2.81
N SER A 82 -0.95 9.36 2.53
CA SER A 82 -0.93 8.70 1.21
C SER A 82 -1.35 9.66 0.12
N GLY A 83 -2.44 10.37 0.32
CA GLY A 83 -2.94 11.35 -0.66
C GLY A 83 -1.95 12.48 -0.90
N ILE A 84 -1.36 13.03 0.16
CA ILE A 84 -0.28 14.03 0.04
C ILE A 84 0.89 13.44 -0.75
N GLY A 85 1.29 12.19 -0.47
CA GLY A 85 2.32 11.49 -1.23
C GLY A 85 1.97 11.35 -2.72
N PHE A 86 0.73 11.04 -3.07
CA PHE A 86 0.29 10.97 -4.47
C PHE A 86 0.25 12.35 -5.14
N LEU A 87 -0.10 13.43 -4.43
CA LEU A 87 0.00 14.80 -4.96
C LEU A 87 1.45 15.17 -5.28
N ILE A 88 2.38 14.87 -4.38
CA ILE A 88 3.82 15.08 -4.60
C ILE A 88 4.30 14.22 -5.77
N MET A 89 3.87 12.96 -5.85
CA MET A 89 4.19 12.06 -6.96
C MET A 89 3.67 12.61 -8.30
N ALA A 90 2.45 13.12 -8.34
CA ALA A 90 1.85 13.74 -9.52
C ALA A 90 2.64 14.97 -10.01
N ALA A 91 3.02 15.83 -9.06
CA ALA A 91 3.69 17.11 -9.38
C ALA A 91 5.14 16.91 -9.84
N PHE A 92 5.89 16.04 -9.16
CA PHE A 92 7.34 16.01 -9.29
C PHE A 92 7.89 14.73 -9.93
N TYR A 93 7.26 13.56 -9.74
CA TYR A 93 7.82 12.26 -10.11
C TYR A 93 7.16 11.62 -11.33
N ALA A 94 5.85 11.80 -11.52
CA ALA A 94 5.11 11.11 -12.57
C ALA A 94 5.65 11.39 -13.98
N ARG A 95 6.01 12.62 -14.27
CA ARG A 95 6.53 13.01 -15.60
C ARG A 95 7.91 12.41 -15.87
N PRO A 96 8.95 12.61 -15.03
CA PRO A 96 10.28 12.05 -15.30
C PRO A 96 10.27 10.52 -15.32
N LEU A 97 9.55 9.88 -14.40
CA LEU A 97 9.45 8.41 -14.37
C LEU A 97 8.79 7.88 -15.64
N ARG A 98 7.62 8.40 -16.04
CA ARG A 98 6.94 7.91 -17.26
C ARG A 98 7.74 8.17 -18.54
N LYS A 99 8.46 9.29 -18.63
CA LYS A 99 9.32 9.60 -19.78
C LYS A 99 10.51 8.65 -19.93
N SER A 100 10.98 8.03 -18.86
CA SER A 100 12.11 7.09 -18.90
C SER A 100 11.83 5.85 -19.75
N GLY A 101 10.56 5.45 -19.90
CA GLY A 101 10.17 4.27 -20.67
C GLY A 101 10.52 2.94 -19.97
N LEU A 102 10.91 2.97 -18.70
CA LEU A 102 11.33 1.81 -17.90
C LEU A 102 10.13 1.05 -17.32
N THR A 103 10.40 -0.02 -16.58
CA THR A 103 9.38 -0.86 -15.95
C THR A 103 9.52 -0.88 -14.44
N THR A 104 10.73 -0.72 -13.91
CA THR A 104 10.99 -0.75 -12.47
C THR A 104 11.72 0.52 -11.99
N ILE A 105 11.56 0.82 -10.69
CA ILE A 105 12.32 1.89 -10.02
C ILE A 105 13.82 1.55 -10.03
N SER A 106 14.15 0.28 -9.84
CA SER A 106 15.53 -0.18 -9.84
C SER A 106 16.21 0.01 -11.19
N GLU A 107 15.53 -0.24 -12.32
CA GLU A 107 16.05 0.09 -13.67
C GLU A 107 16.38 1.59 -13.78
N TYR A 108 15.55 2.47 -13.19
CA TYR A 108 15.79 3.90 -13.16
C TYR A 108 17.07 4.28 -12.40
N LEU A 109 17.34 3.60 -11.28
CA LEU A 109 18.55 3.80 -10.48
C LEU A 109 19.79 3.19 -11.15
N VAL A 110 19.65 2.05 -11.84
CA VAL A 110 20.74 1.39 -12.59
C VAL A 110 21.34 2.29 -13.66
N ILE A 111 20.51 3.01 -14.41
CA ILE A 111 20.97 3.92 -15.47
C ILE A 111 21.90 5.00 -14.90
N ASN A 112 21.69 5.42 -13.65
CA ASN A 112 22.44 6.51 -13.04
C ASN A 112 23.61 6.04 -12.16
N PHE A 113 23.41 4.95 -11.40
CA PHE A 113 24.39 4.48 -10.41
C PHE A 113 25.11 3.19 -10.84
N GLY A 114 24.70 2.59 -11.97
CA GLY A 114 25.30 1.37 -12.50
C GLY A 114 24.58 0.08 -12.06
N PRO A 115 24.99 -1.09 -12.62
CA PRO A 115 24.27 -2.35 -12.46
C PRO A 115 24.07 -2.81 -11.01
N GLN A 116 24.94 -2.43 -10.11
CA GLN A 116 24.87 -2.79 -8.68
C GLN A 116 23.67 -2.14 -7.97
N ALA A 117 23.15 -1.01 -8.49
CA ALA A 117 22.00 -0.33 -7.92
C ALA A 117 20.70 -1.14 -8.05
N GLY A 118 20.56 -1.95 -9.11
CA GLY A 118 19.38 -2.75 -9.36
C GLY A 118 19.06 -3.71 -8.20
N PRO A 119 19.92 -4.68 -7.89
CA PRO A 119 19.69 -5.62 -6.80
C PRO A 119 19.49 -4.94 -5.45
N ILE A 120 20.27 -3.88 -5.13
CA ILE A 120 20.12 -3.14 -3.86
C ILE A 120 18.73 -2.51 -3.78
N ALA A 121 18.29 -1.79 -4.82
CA ALA A 121 16.98 -1.17 -4.86
C ALA A 121 15.84 -2.20 -4.78
N SER A 122 15.97 -3.31 -5.51
CA SER A 122 14.94 -4.34 -5.56
C SER A 122 14.78 -5.06 -4.23
N ILE A 123 15.87 -5.39 -3.55
CA ILE A 123 15.84 -5.99 -2.20
C ILE A 123 15.24 -4.99 -1.20
N ALA A 124 15.67 -3.74 -1.23
CA ALA A 124 15.16 -2.68 -0.36
C ALA A 124 13.66 -2.48 -0.48
N ALA A 125 13.21 -2.27 -1.72
CA ALA A 125 11.79 -2.08 -2.00
C ALA A 125 10.97 -3.31 -1.60
N SER A 126 11.47 -4.51 -1.89
CA SER A 126 10.80 -5.76 -1.56
C SER A 126 10.68 -5.99 -0.05
N LEU A 127 11.75 -5.69 0.72
CA LEU A 127 11.72 -5.77 2.18
C LEU A 127 10.66 -4.83 2.77
N GLY A 128 10.61 -3.59 2.28
CA GLY A 128 9.57 -2.66 2.70
C GLY A 128 8.17 -3.15 2.30
N ILE A 129 7.97 -3.56 1.04
CA ILE A 129 6.68 -4.07 0.55
C ILE A 129 6.21 -5.28 1.36
N PHE A 130 7.11 -6.14 1.82
CA PHE A 130 6.81 -7.30 2.66
C PHE A 130 5.97 -6.91 3.89
N PHE A 131 6.33 -5.87 4.62
CA PHE A 131 5.57 -5.43 5.80
C PHE A 131 4.18 -4.86 5.46
N SER A 132 3.94 -4.32 4.27
CA SER A 132 2.56 -4.01 3.84
C SER A 132 1.76 -5.25 3.48
N ILE A 133 2.41 -6.28 2.95
CA ILE A 133 1.76 -7.58 2.73
C ILE A 133 1.41 -8.21 4.08
N VAL A 134 2.30 -8.14 5.08
CA VAL A 134 2.03 -8.54 6.47
C VAL A 134 0.79 -7.83 7.01
N SER A 135 0.73 -6.49 6.92
CA SER A 135 -0.40 -5.67 7.36
C SER A 135 -1.73 -6.07 6.70
N SER A 136 -1.72 -6.23 5.37
CA SER A 136 -2.92 -6.64 4.62
C SER A 136 -3.31 -8.09 4.88
N SER A 137 -2.34 -8.98 5.12
CA SER A 137 -2.58 -10.38 5.48
C SER A 137 -3.18 -10.51 6.88
N LEU A 138 -2.71 -9.70 7.83
CA LEU A 138 -3.28 -9.62 9.18
C LEU A 138 -4.78 -9.27 9.11
N SER A 139 -5.11 -8.18 8.40
CA SER A 139 -6.52 -7.79 8.17
C SER A 139 -7.32 -8.88 7.46
N SER A 140 -6.74 -9.55 6.46
CA SER A 140 -7.42 -10.60 5.69
C SER A 140 -7.76 -11.83 6.53
N VAL A 141 -6.80 -12.29 7.35
CA VAL A 141 -6.98 -13.48 8.19
C VAL A 141 -8.05 -13.22 9.26
N HIS A 142 -8.02 -12.07 9.93
CA HIS A 142 -9.04 -11.70 10.92
C HIS A 142 -10.42 -11.59 10.27
N LEU A 143 -10.52 -10.91 9.12
CA LEU A 143 -11.79 -10.74 8.40
C LEU A 143 -12.37 -12.10 7.96
N ILE A 144 -11.58 -12.96 7.34
CA ILE A 144 -12.02 -14.28 6.85
C ILE A 144 -12.31 -15.19 8.02
N GLY A 145 -11.48 -15.19 9.05
CA GLY A 145 -11.71 -15.95 10.28
C GLY A 145 -13.02 -15.56 10.97
N GLY A 146 -13.29 -14.26 11.04
CA GLY A 146 -14.54 -13.74 11.62
C GLY A 146 -15.79 -14.06 10.78
N ILE A 147 -15.69 -14.01 9.44
CA ILE A 147 -16.82 -14.32 8.52
C ILE A 147 -17.12 -15.84 8.53
N LEU A 148 -16.11 -16.67 8.45
CA LEU A 148 -16.25 -18.12 8.28
C LEU A 148 -16.16 -18.91 9.59
N HIS A 149 -15.96 -18.22 10.72
CA HIS A 149 -15.70 -18.84 12.04
C HIS A 149 -14.55 -19.85 12.02
N LEU A 150 -13.47 -19.53 11.28
CA LEU A 150 -12.30 -20.38 11.10
C LEU A 150 -11.15 -19.93 12.00
N GLY A 151 -10.35 -20.90 12.43
CA GLY A 151 -9.07 -20.62 13.07
C GLY A 151 -8.04 -20.04 12.09
N TYR A 152 -6.86 -19.69 12.63
CA TYR A 152 -5.79 -19.03 11.85
C TYR A 152 -5.39 -19.79 10.58
N LEU A 153 -5.01 -21.07 10.68
CA LEU A 153 -4.49 -21.85 9.56
C LEU A 153 -5.48 -22.00 8.39
N PRO A 154 -6.76 -22.35 8.61
CA PRO A 154 -7.74 -22.40 7.53
C PRO A 154 -7.98 -21.02 6.90
N SER A 155 -8.04 -19.95 7.71
CA SER A 155 -8.19 -18.58 7.21
C SER A 155 -7.01 -18.16 6.35
N ALA A 156 -5.78 -18.45 6.78
CA ALA A 156 -4.57 -18.20 6.00
C ALA A 156 -4.56 -18.98 4.67
N ALA A 157 -5.00 -20.25 4.67
CA ALA A 157 -5.13 -21.03 3.44
C ALA A 157 -6.12 -20.39 2.45
N VAL A 158 -7.27 -19.91 2.93
CA VAL A 158 -8.25 -19.20 2.10
C VAL A 158 -7.64 -17.91 1.53
N VAL A 159 -6.89 -17.13 2.34
CA VAL A 159 -6.17 -15.93 1.85
C VAL A 159 -5.24 -16.28 0.71
N VAL A 160 -4.40 -17.32 0.86
CA VAL A 160 -3.48 -17.76 -0.20
C VAL A 160 -4.23 -18.13 -1.47
N LEU A 161 -5.30 -18.92 -1.37
CA LEU A 161 -6.10 -19.33 -2.52
C LEU A 161 -6.71 -18.13 -3.25
N LEU A 162 -7.24 -17.15 -2.51
CA LEU A 162 -7.81 -15.94 -3.09
C LEU A 162 -6.73 -15.07 -3.76
N VAL A 163 -5.58 -14.85 -3.12
CA VAL A 163 -4.46 -14.08 -3.69
C VAL A 163 -3.95 -14.75 -4.96
N MET A 164 -3.72 -16.05 -4.92
CA MET A 164 -3.23 -16.78 -6.09
C MET A 164 -4.25 -16.77 -7.22
N GLY A 165 -5.54 -16.97 -6.93
CA GLY A 165 -6.62 -16.82 -7.90
C GLY A 165 -6.61 -15.43 -8.54
N PHE A 166 -6.45 -14.36 -7.75
CA PHE A 166 -6.40 -12.99 -8.24
C PHE A 166 -5.21 -12.74 -9.16
N VAL A 167 -4.02 -13.24 -8.79
CA VAL A 167 -2.77 -13.05 -9.55
C VAL A 167 -2.70 -13.93 -10.80
N PHE A 168 -3.09 -15.21 -10.69
CA PHE A 168 -2.99 -16.14 -11.83
C PHE A 168 -3.86 -15.72 -13.00
N PHE A 169 -4.98 -15.06 -12.73
CA PHE A 169 -5.94 -14.67 -13.76
C PHE A 169 -5.79 -13.23 -14.27
N GLY A 170 -4.87 -12.38 -13.73
CA GLY A 170 -5.04 -10.99 -14.06
C GLY A 170 -3.92 -10.04 -14.36
N GLY A 171 -2.81 -10.03 -13.71
CA GLY A 171 -1.81 -8.96 -13.87
C GLY A 171 -2.36 -7.53 -13.55
N ILE A 172 -1.64 -6.48 -13.99
CA ILE A 172 -1.95 -5.08 -13.64
C ILE A 172 -3.27 -4.55 -14.23
N ASN A 173 -3.64 -5.00 -15.44
CA ASN A 173 -4.86 -4.51 -16.10
C ASN A 173 -6.14 -5.00 -15.43
N SER A 174 -6.17 -6.27 -14.98
CA SER A 174 -7.33 -6.79 -14.23
C SER A 174 -7.39 -6.19 -12.82
N SER A 175 -6.23 -5.92 -12.22
CA SER A 175 -6.13 -5.19 -10.95
C SER A 175 -6.77 -3.80 -11.05
N GLY A 176 -6.58 -3.07 -12.15
CA GLY A 176 -7.17 -1.75 -12.35
C GLY A 176 -8.69 -1.74 -12.46
N MET A 177 -9.29 -2.62 -13.27
CA MET A 177 -10.76 -2.70 -13.45
C MET A 177 -11.47 -3.21 -12.19
N ALA A 178 -11.02 -4.36 -11.65
CA ALA A 178 -11.57 -4.90 -10.41
C ALA A 178 -11.35 -3.92 -9.23
N GLY A 179 -10.22 -3.19 -9.27
CA GLY A 179 -9.89 -2.18 -8.29
C GLY A 179 -10.86 -1.01 -8.25
N LEU A 180 -11.28 -0.50 -9.41
CA LEU A 180 -12.29 0.58 -9.47
C LEU A 180 -13.63 0.14 -8.88
N PHE A 181 -14.06 -1.08 -9.22
CA PHE A 181 -15.33 -1.61 -8.71
C PHE A 181 -15.29 -1.79 -7.17
N LYS A 182 -14.21 -2.39 -6.63
CA LYS A 182 -14.05 -2.55 -5.19
C LYS A 182 -13.98 -1.21 -4.46
N VAL A 183 -13.28 -0.22 -5.04
CA VAL A 183 -13.19 1.14 -4.47
C VAL A 183 -14.57 1.78 -4.40
N GLY A 184 -15.37 1.66 -5.46
CA GLY A 184 -16.76 2.15 -5.46
C GLY A 184 -17.60 1.53 -4.36
N LEU A 185 -17.52 0.21 -4.15
CA LEU A 185 -18.22 -0.48 -3.07
C LEU A 185 -17.73 -0.05 -1.68
N ILE A 186 -16.42 0.10 -1.49
CA ILE A 186 -15.85 0.58 -0.22
C ILE A 186 -16.33 1.99 0.08
N PHE A 187 -16.32 2.88 -0.92
CA PHE A 187 -16.86 4.21 -0.75
C PHE A 187 -18.33 4.17 -0.33
N ALA A 188 -19.18 3.44 -1.06
CA ALA A 188 -20.58 3.33 -0.74
C ALA A 188 -20.80 2.84 0.71
N THR A 189 -20.15 1.76 1.11
CA THR A 189 -20.35 1.14 2.43
C THR A 189 -19.76 1.95 3.57
N ILE A 190 -18.51 2.43 3.42
CA ILE A 190 -17.81 3.14 4.50
C ILE A 190 -18.35 4.57 4.67
N PHE A 191 -18.72 5.26 3.58
CA PHE A 191 -19.31 6.60 3.70
C PHE A 191 -20.73 6.57 4.26
N VAL A 192 -21.56 5.61 3.83
CA VAL A 192 -22.88 5.42 4.43
C VAL A 192 -22.73 5.04 5.91
N GLY A 193 -21.85 4.09 6.23
CA GLY A 193 -21.58 3.68 7.61
C GLY A 193 -21.04 4.82 8.47
N GLY A 194 -20.04 5.55 7.97
CA GLY A 194 -19.47 6.70 8.68
C GLY A 194 -20.48 7.83 8.91
N TYR A 195 -21.37 8.07 7.94
CA TYR A 195 -22.45 9.03 8.10
C TYR A 195 -23.44 8.59 9.18
N LEU A 196 -23.86 7.32 9.19
CA LEU A 196 -24.75 6.77 10.21
C LEU A 196 -24.09 6.84 11.60
N ALA A 197 -22.85 6.41 11.73
CA ALA A 197 -22.09 6.50 12.97
C ALA A 197 -21.94 7.95 13.47
N PHE A 198 -21.67 8.90 12.56
CA PHE A 198 -21.58 10.31 12.88
C PHE A 198 -22.88 10.91 13.38
N THR A 199 -23.99 10.61 12.71
CA THR A 199 -25.32 11.11 13.09
C THR A 199 -25.82 10.50 14.40
N ASP A 200 -25.56 9.21 14.62
CA ASP A 200 -25.95 8.51 15.84
C ASP A 200 -25.20 9.02 17.07
N MET A 201 -23.94 9.40 16.92
CA MET A 201 -23.18 10.08 17.97
C MET A 201 -23.58 11.55 18.20
N GLY A 202 -24.61 12.07 17.53
CA GLY A 202 -25.05 13.47 17.66
C GLY A 202 -24.18 14.47 16.89
N GLY A 203 -23.50 14.02 15.83
CA GLY A 203 -22.58 14.85 15.05
C GLY A 203 -21.33 15.26 15.82
N LEU A 204 -20.68 16.33 15.39
CA LEU A 204 -19.44 16.78 16.01
C LEU A 204 -19.63 17.20 17.47
N SER A 205 -20.78 17.85 17.80
CA SER A 205 -21.07 18.28 19.17
C SER A 205 -21.24 17.09 20.11
N GLY A 206 -22.03 16.07 19.72
CA GLY A 206 -22.20 14.87 20.53
C GLY A 206 -20.92 14.08 20.70
N MET A 207 -20.07 14.01 19.65
CA MET A 207 -18.75 13.38 19.76
C MET A 207 -17.87 14.08 20.80
N HIS A 208 -17.87 15.43 20.88
CA HIS A 208 -17.11 16.19 21.89
C HIS A 208 -17.64 16.04 23.31
N GLU A 209 -18.92 15.69 23.48
CA GLU A 209 -19.49 15.40 24.81
C GLU A 209 -18.97 14.07 25.38
N VAL A 210 -18.64 13.11 24.50
CA VAL A 210 -18.28 11.75 24.90
C VAL A 210 -16.77 11.53 24.91
N PHE A 211 -16.05 12.12 23.96
CA PHE A 211 -14.61 11.96 23.84
C PHE A 211 -13.89 13.25 24.24
N PRO A 212 -12.82 13.16 25.05
CA PRO A 212 -11.99 14.32 25.37
C PRO A 212 -11.26 14.83 24.11
N GLU A 213 -10.95 16.13 24.08
CA GLU A 213 -10.23 16.78 22.98
C GLU A 213 -8.95 16.02 22.61
N LEU A 214 -8.14 15.70 23.61
CA LEU A 214 -6.93 14.89 23.47
C LEU A 214 -7.14 13.50 24.09
N PRO A 215 -6.73 12.43 23.38
CA PRO A 215 -6.07 12.39 22.06
C PRO A 215 -7.04 12.43 20.86
N TRP A 216 -8.35 12.33 21.07
CA TRP A 216 -9.34 11.88 20.10
C TRP A 216 -9.53 12.78 18.88
N PHE A 217 -9.55 14.10 19.07
CA PHE A 217 -9.77 15.06 17.96
C PHE A 217 -8.48 15.67 17.40
N SER A 218 -7.33 15.34 18.00
CA SER A 218 -6.05 15.85 17.53
C SER A 218 -5.38 14.91 16.55
N MET A 219 -4.96 15.44 15.42
CA MET A 219 -4.06 14.71 14.49
C MET A 219 -2.71 14.40 15.14
N PHE A 220 -2.34 15.11 16.20
CA PHE A 220 -1.11 14.91 16.97
C PHE A 220 -1.37 14.20 18.31
N GLY A 221 -2.55 13.61 18.50
CA GLY A 221 -2.95 12.93 19.75
C GLY A 221 -2.05 11.75 20.14
N ILE A 222 -1.31 11.18 19.18
CA ILE A 222 -0.31 10.12 19.40
C ILE A 222 1.11 10.65 19.67
N GLY A 223 1.27 11.95 19.86
CA GLY A 223 2.57 12.63 19.93
C GLY A 223 3.03 13.18 18.58
N ALA A 224 3.70 14.34 18.60
CA ALA A 224 4.12 15.03 17.38
C ALA A 224 5.16 14.23 16.58
N ASP A 225 6.06 13.54 17.25
CA ASP A 225 7.09 12.68 16.66
C ASP A 225 6.49 11.50 15.90
N HIS A 226 5.52 10.80 16.50
CA HIS A 226 4.80 9.70 15.83
C HIS A 226 3.92 10.21 14.67
N ALA A 227 3.24 11.33 14.84
CA ALA A 227 2.43 11.93 13.78
C ALA A 227 3.29 12.34 12.56
N LEU A 228 4.43 12.99 12.81
CA LEU A 228 5.39 13.33 11.75
C LEU A 228 6.00 12.09 11.09
N PHE A 229 6.37 11.08 11.88
CA PHE A 229 6.83 9.80 11.32
C PHE A 229 5.77 9.19 10.40
N ASN A 230 4.51 9.15 10.83
CA ASN A 230 3.41 8.61 10.05
C ASN A 230 3.24 9.39 8.72
N LEU A 231 3.19 10.71 8.78
CA LEU A 231 3.05 11.57 7.60
C LEU A 231 4.21 11.38 6.62
N PHE A 232 5.46 11.53 7.09
CA PHE A 232 6.62 11.44 6.23
C PHE A 232 6.85 10.02 5.71
N SER A 233 6.57 8.98 6.51
CA SER A 233 6.62 7.59 6.04
C SER A 233 5.66 7.36 4.89
N MET A 234 4.44 7.89 4.95
CA MET A 234 3.48 7.75 3.86
C MET A 234 3.95 8.50 2.60
N ILE A 235 4.41 9.74 2.70
CA ILE A 235 4.90 10.51 1.55
C ILE A 235 6.06 9.77 0.87
N VAL A 236 7.08 9.43 1.66
CA VAL A 236 8.31 8.78 1.19
C VAL A 236 8.02 7.39 0.62
N GLY A 237 7.19 6.61 1.33
CA GLY A 237 6.81 5.27 0.95
C GLY A 237 5.98 5.23 -0.33
N VAL A 238 5.01 6.12 -0.49
CA VAL A 238 4.19 6.22 -1.70
C VAL A 238 5.07 6.45 -2.93
N VAL A 239 5.98 7.42 -2.87
CA VAL A 239 6.88 7.75 -4.00
C VAL A 239 7.83 6.58 -4.31
N SER A 240 8.19 5.78 -3.33
CA SER A 240 9.16 4.67 -3.44
C SER A 240 8.52 3.30 -3.67
N THR A 241 7.19 3.23 -3.81
CA THR A 241 6.49 1.93 -3.97
C THR A 241 6.46 1.50 -5.42
N GLN A 242 7.10 0.37 -5.72
CA GLN A 242 7.16 -0.21 -7.08
C GLN A 242 5.78 -0.34 -7.71
N SER A 243 4.77 -0.85 -7.00
CA SER A 243 3.42 -1.07 -7.56
C SER A 243 2.74 0.22 -8.02
N TYR A 244 2.96 1.35 -7.31
CA TYR A 244 2.41 2.64 -7.73
C TYR A 244 3.17 3.22 -8.92
N VAL A 245 4.50 3.14 -8.90
CA VAL A 245 5.36 3.58 -10.01
C VAL A 245 5.11 2.72 -11.26
N GLN A 246 4.87 1.43 -11.10
CA GLN A 246 4.49 0.52 -12.19
C GLN A 246 3.17 0.96 -12.85
N SER A 247 2.22 1.46 -12.06
CA SER A 247 0.98 2.05 -12.61
C SER A 247 1.26 3.33 -13.40
N LEU A 248 2.26 4.14 -13.02
CA LEU A 248 2.71 5.29 -13.84
C LEU A 248 3.35 4.84 -15.16
N PHE A 249 4.18 3.79 -15.12
CA PHE A 249 4.81 3.25 -16.32
C PHE A 249 3.79 2.66 -17.29
N SER A 250 2.64 2.18 -16.83
CA SER A 250 1.54 1.67 -17.66
C SER A 250 0.78 2.77 -18.41
N ALA A 251 0.86 4.03 -17.98
CA ALA A 251 0.15 5.15 -18.56
C ALA A 251 0.54 5.41 -20.03
N LYS A 252 -0.40 5.78 -20.87
CA LYS A 252 -0.12 6.09 -22.29
C LYS A 252 0.82 7.29 -22.49
N ASN A 253 0.85 8.25 -21.56
CA ASN A 253 1.77 9.38 -21.59
C ASN A 253 1.95 10.01 -20.19
N SER A 254 2.89 10.97 -20.07
CA SER A 254 3.24 11.60 -18.79
C SER A 254 2.12 12.45 -18.18
N ARG A 255 1.22 13.03 -19.00
CA ARG A 255 0.06 13.79 -18.50
C ARG A 255 -0.95 12.83 -17.85
N VAL A 256 -1.19 11.70 -18.50
CA VAL A 256 -2.07 10.65 -17.97
C VAL A 256 -1.52 10.07 -16.67
N ALA A 257 -0.21 9.84 -16.58
CA ALA A 257 0.43 9.39 -15.35
C ALA A 257 0.22 10.38 -14.18
N ALA A 258 0.47 11.68 -14.42
CA ALA A 258 0.28 12.72 -13.40
C ALA A 258 -1.19 12.87 -12.97
N LEU A 259 -2.13 12.91 -13.93
CA LEU A 259 -3.56 12.98 -13.64
C LEU A 259 -4.04 11.71 -12.89
N GLY A 260 -3.52 10.53 -13.25
CA GLY A 260 -3.83 9.29 -12.53
C GLY A 260 -3.45 9.36 -11.05
N CYS A 261 -2.27 9.90 -10.72
CA CYS A 261 -1.87 10.14 -9.33
C CYS A 261 -2.76 11.16 -8.63
N LEU A 262 -3.12 12.25 -9.30
CA LEU A 262 -4.02 13.27 -8.75
C LEU A 262 -5.39 12.66 -8.38
N PHE A 263 -6.00 11.89 -9.29
CA PHE A 263 -7.25 11.20 -9.00
C PHE A 263 -7.09 10.15 -7.90
N ALA A 264 -5.96 9.43 -7.84
CA ALA A 264 -5.66 8.51 -6.75
C ALA A 264 -5.59 9.22 -5.39
N ALA A 265 -5.03 10.44 -5.33
CA ALA A 265 -5.04 11.26 -4.13
C ALA A 265 -6.47 11.65 -3.70
N CYS A 266 -7.30 12.11 -4.66
CA CYS A 266 -8.70 12.45 -4.39
C CYS A 266 -9.52 11.25 -3.88
N ILE A 267 -9.14 10.04 -4.26
CA ILE A 267 -9.77 8.80 -3.79
C ILE A 267 -9.22 8.41 -2.39
N ALA A 268 -7.91 8.49 -2.18
CA ALA A 268 -7.27 8.00 -0.96
C ALA A 268 -7.58 8.88 0.27
N ILE A 269 -7.54 10.21 0.14
CA ILE A 269 -7.71 11.14 1.27
C ILE A 269 -9.03 10.91 2.02
N PRO A 270 -10.19 10.92 1.37
CA PRO A 270 -11.47 10.94 2.08
C PRO A 270 -11.85 9.60 2.70
N VAL A 271 -11.31 8.47 2.25
CA VAL A 271 -11.72 7.12 2.72
C VAL A 271 -11.40 6.88 4.20
N GLY A 272 -10.36 7.51 4.72
CA GLY A 272 -9.94 7.29 6.11
C GLY A 272 -10.86 7.96 7.13
N LEU A 273 -11.41 9.13 6.82
CA LEU A 273 -12.21 9.88 7.78
C LEU A 273 -13.45 9.12 8.25
N PRO A 274 -14.33 8.60 7.38
CA PRO A 274 -15.45 7.79 7.83
C PRO A 274 -15.02 6.50 8.52
N SER A 275 -13.89 5.90 8.15
CA SER A 275 -13.34 4.74 8.87
C SER A 275 -12.94 5.08 10.30
N VAL A 276 -12.33 6.25 10.54
CA VAL A 276 -12.01 6.75 11.90
C VAL A 276 -13.29 6.95 12.72
N ILE A 277 -14.32 7.58 12.13
CA ILE A 277 -15.59 7.84 12.80
C ILE A 277 -16.27 6.53 13.20
N ILE A 278 -16.29 5.53 12.32
CA ILE A 278 -16.77 4.17 12.65
C ILE A 278 -15.95 3.57 13.81
N GLY A 279 -14.62 3.76 13.81
CA GLY A 279 -13.76 3.32 14.89
C GLY A 279 -14.15 3.92 16.24
N MET A 280 -14.32 5.24 16.29
CA MET A 280 -14.74 5.96 17.50
C MET A 280 -16.14 5.52 17.94
N PHE A 281 -17.08 5.36 17.00
CA PHE A 281 -18.43 4.89 17.28
C PHE A 281 -18.45 3.52 17.99
N ILE A 282 -17.68 2.56 17.46
CA ILE A 282 -17.57 1.23 18.07
C ILE A 282 -16.84 1.30 19.42
N LYS A 283 -15.86 2.18 19.57
CA LYS A 283 -15.20 2.39 20.88
C LYS A 283 -16.19 2.83 21.96
N LEU A 284 -17.16 3.65 21.58
CA LEU A 284 -18.18 4.15 22.48
C LEU A 284 -19.19 3.04 22.90
N HIS A 285 -19.67 2.25 21.93
CA HIS A 285 -20.75 1.29 22.15
C HIS A 285 -20.25 -0.11 22.54
N HIS A 286 -19.06 -0.51 22.10
CA HIS A 286 -18.46 -1.83 22.27
C HIS A 286 -16.98 -1.73 22.65
N PRO A 287 -16.64 -1.11 23.80
CA PRO A 287 -15.24 -0.89 24.21
C PRO A 287 -14.45 -2.19 24.44
N GLU A 288 -15.14 -3.30 24.65
CA GLU A 288 -14.60 -4.64 24.87
C GLU A 288 -14.17 -5.36 23.59
N LEU A 289 -14.59 -4.85 22.41
CA LEU A 289 -14.31 -5.49 21.14
C LEU A 289 -12.80 -5.42 20.81
N ASN A 290 -12.28 -6.47 20.18
CA ASN A 290 -10.94 -6.39 19.63
C ASN A 290 -10.89 -5.32 18.53
N SER A 291 -9.98 -4.36 18.65
CA SER A 291 -9.89 -3.18 17.78
C SER A 291 -9.82 -3.51 16.28
N ILE A 292 -9.24 -4.64 15.90
CA ILE A 292 -9.13 -5.05 14.48
C ILE A 292 -10.48 -5.48 13.89
N ASP A 293 -11.41 -5.93 14.72
CA ASP A 293 -12.73 -6.39 14.30
C ASP A 293 -13.75 -5.25 14.18
N THR A 294 -13.37 -4.04 14.54
CA THR A 294 -14.20 -2.83 14.60
C THR A 294 -15.00 -2.60 13.31
N LEU A 295 -14.33 -2.50 12.16
CA LEU A 295 -15.01 -2.22 10.90
C LEU A 295 -15.86 -3.40 10.41
N PRO A 296 -15.38 -4.65 10.38
CA PRO A 296 -16.22 -5.81 10.05
C PRO A 296 -17.45 -5.93 10.94
N PHE A 297 -17.30 -5.73 12.26
CA PHE A 297 -18.39 -5.77 13.22
C PHE A 297 -19.44 -4.67 12.94
N PHE A 298 -18.99 -3.45 12.66
CA PHE A 298 -19.90 -2.35 12.30
C PHE A 298 -20.70 -2.66 11.04
N LEU A 299 -20.06 -3.18 9.99
CA LEU A 299 -20.74 -3.51 8.75
C LEU A 299 -21.82 -4.60 8.92
N CYS A 300 -21.57 -5.55 9.82
CA CYS A 300 -22.53 -6.62 10.13
C CYS A 300 -23.75 -6.15 10.94
N ASN A 301 -23.53 -5.26 11.92
CA ASN A 301 -24.54 -5.01 12.95
C ASN A 301 -25.26 -3.66 12.81
N TYR A 302 -24.67 -2.70 12.09
CA TYR A 302 -25.18 -1.32 12.01
C TYR A 302 -25.59 -0.91 10.59
N LEU A 303 -25.28 -1.70 9.56
CA LEU A 303 -25.77 -1.47 8.21
C LEU A 303 -26.92 -2.41 7.85
N PRO A 304 -27.78 -2.04 6.88
CA PRO A 304 -28.72 -2.99 6.30
C PRO A 304 -27.99 -4.22 5.79
N GLU A 305 -28.55 -5.43 6.01
CA GLU A 305 -27.86 -6.72 5.74
C GLU A 305 -27.26 -6.82 4.33
N TRP A 306 -27.98 -6.32 3.30
CA TRP A 306 -27.49 -6.35 1.92
C TRP A 306 -26.27 -5.45 1.72
N LEU A 307 -26.23 -4.28 2.39
CA LEU A 307 -25.10 -3.34 2.29
C LEU A 307 -23.93 -3.82 3.14
N GLY A 308 -24.20 -4.38 4.33
CA GLY A 308 -23.21 -4.99 5.20
C GLY A 308 -22.50 -6.16 4.51
N GLY A 309 -23.25 -7.08 3.89
CA GLY A 309 -22.69 -8.19 3.13
C GLY A 309 -21.86 -7.75 1.93
N ALA A 310 -22.32 -6.75 1.16
CA ALA A 310 -21.56 -6.15 0.08
C ALA A 310 -20.27 -5.47 0.59
N GLY A 311 -20.34 -4.79 1.74
CA GLY A 311 -19.21 -4.16 2.41
C GLY A 311 -18.14 -5.17 2.85
N LEU A 312 -18.55 -6.28 3.46
CA LEU A 312 -17.65 -7.38 3.84
C LEU A 312 -16.94 -7.97 2.61
N ALA A 313 -17.69 -8.19 1.52
CA ALA A 313 -17.10 -8.65 0.25
C ALA A 313 -16.08 -7.63 -0.28
N ALA A 314 -16.41 -6.34 -0.24
CA ALA A 314 -15.51 -5.28 -0.66
C ALA A 314 -14.24 -5.22 0.21
N LEU A 315 -14.34 -5.44 1.53
CA LEU A 315 -13.19 -5.54 2.43
C LEU A 315 -12.31 -6.75 2.09
N VAL A 316 -12.88 -7.94 1.88
CA VAL A 316 -12.14 -9.14 1.47
C VAL A 316 -11.38 -8.87 0.17
N LEU A 317 -12.07 -8.36 -0.86
CA LEU A 317 -11.47 -8.00 -2.14
C LEU A 317 -10.39 -6.91 -2.00
N SER A 318 -10.59 -6.00 -1.04
CA SER A 318 -9.65 -4.92 -0.77
C SER A 318 -8.36 -5.44 -0.18
N CYS A 319 -8.43 -6.27 0.84
CA CYS A 319 -7.28 -6.85 1.50
C CYS A 319 -6.52 -7.79 0.54
N VAL A 320 -7.23 -8.73 -0.09
CA VAL A 320 -6.66 -9.67 -1.08
C VAL A 320 -6.06 -8.94 -2.28
N GLY A 321 -6.77 -7.95 -2.82
CA GLY A 321 -6.29 -7.15 -3.95
C GLY A 321 -5.03 -6.33 -3.62
N SER A 322 -4.90 -5.84 -2.39
CA SER A 322 -3.69 -5.16 -1.94
C SER A 322 -2.52 -6.13 -1.79
N ILE A 323 -2.72 -7.31 -1.19
CA ILE A 323 -1.70 -8.35 -1.13
C ILE A 323 -1.25 -8.70 -2.56
N ALA A 324 -2.19 -8.97 -3.46
CA ALA A 324 -1.91 -9.32 -4.84
C ALA A 324 -1.11 -8.22 -5.58
N GLY A 325 -1.54 -6.96 -5.49
CA GLY A 325 -0.87 -5.83 -6.15
C GLY A 325 0.54 -5.56 -5.59
N LEU A 326 0.71 -5.66 -4.27
CA LEU A 326 2.01 -5.49 -3.62
C LEU A 326 2.95 -6.66 -3.93
N SER A 327 2.45 -7.90 -3.84
CA SER A 327 3.22 -9.09 -4.15
C SER A 327 3.61 -9.16 -5.63
N LEU A 328 2.74 -8.67 -6.55
CA LEU A 328 3.09 -8.50 -7.96
C LEU A 328 4.26 -7.53 -8.14
N GLY A 329 4.29 -6.42 -7.38
CA GLY A 329 5.43 -5.50 -7.38
C GLY A 329 6.73 -6.19 -6.98
N VAL A 330 6.73 -6.99 -5.91
CA VAL A 330 7.89 -7.81 -5.50
C VAL A 330 8.25 -8.82 -6.59
N GLY A 331 7.27 -9.53 -7.12
CA GLY A 331 7.48 -10.47 -8.21
C GLY A 331 8.15 -9.84 -9.43
N THR A 332 7.74 -8.62 -9.81
CA THR A 332 8.34 -7.88 -10.93
C THR A 332 9.80 -7.47 -10.63
N LEU A 333 10.08 -6.97 -9.41
CA LEU A 333 11.44 -6.64 -8.99
C LEU A 333 12.37 -7.87 -9.05
N PHE A 334 11.94 -8.99 -8.48
CA PHE A 334 12.75 -10.21 -8.51
C PHE A 334 12.89 -10.77 -9.92
N SER A 335 11.81 -10.91 -10.67
CA SER A 335 11.87 -11.53 -12.00
C SER A 335 12.70 -10.71 -12.99
N ARG A 336 12.55 -9.38 -13.01
CA ARG A 336 13.28 -8.53 -13.97
C ARG A 336 14.67 -8.14 -13.49
N ASP A 337 14.80 -7.69 -12.24
CA ASP A 337 16.05 -7.08 -11.77
C ASP A 337 17.02 -8.10 -11.21
N ILE A 338 16.54 -9.19 -10.58
CA ILE A 338 17.41 -10.24 -10.04
C ILE A 338 17.60 -11.36 -11.09
N PHE A 339 16.52 -12.03 -11.48
CA PHE A 339 16.62 -13.16 -12.40
C PHE A 339 16.92 -12.73 -13.84
N GLY A 340 16.28 -11.66 -14.33
CA GLY A 340 16.51 -11.15 -15.68
C GLY A 340 17.87 -10.47 -15.83
N ALA A 341 18.16 -9.45 -15.03
CA ALA A 341 19.35 -8.63 -15.19
C ALA A 341 20.62 -9.28 -14.60
N VAL A 342 20.54 -9.83 -13.36
CA VAL A 342 21.73 -10.42 -12.69
C VAL A 342 21.97 -11.85 -13.14
N LEU A 343 20.95 -12.71 -13.11
CA LEU A 343 21.05 -14.13 -13.49
C LEU A 343 20.88 -14.38 -14.98
N LYS A 344 20.65 -13.32 -15.79
CA LYS A 344 20.56 -13.35 -17.27
C LYS A 344 19.53 -14.33 -17.81
N VAL A 345 18.39 -14.47 -17.15
CA VAL A 345 17.26 -15.26 -17.64
C VAL A 345 16.48 -14.41 -18.66
N HIS A 346 16.54 -14.78 -19.93
CA HIS A 346 15.90 -14.01 -21.02
C HIS A 346 14.55 -14.59 -21.50
N ASP A 347 14.20 -15.79 -21.05
CA ASP A 347 12.95 -16.44 -21.40
C ASP A 347 11.75 -15.77 -20.69
N SER A 348 10.91 -15.11 -21.46
CA SER A 348 9.73 -14.38 -20.97
C SER A 348 8.75 -15.30 -20.21
N LYS A 349 8.60 -16.56 -20.61
CA LYS A 349 7.73 -17.52 -19.92
C LYS A 349 8.30 -17.90 -18.55
N LYS A 350 9.61 -18.11 -18.48
CA LYS A 350 10.30 -18.38 -17.20
C LYS A 350 10.21 -17.20 -16.26
N LEU A 351 10.43 -15.97 -16.74
CA LEU A 351 10.28 -14.75 -15.94
C LEU A 351 8.85 -14.57 -15.40
N LEU A 352 7.83 -14.88 -16.19
CA LEU A 352 6.44 -14.87 -15.75
C LEU A 352 6.18 -15.90 -14.63
N TRP A 353 6.71 -17.11 -14.76
CA TRP A 353 6.60 -18.14 -13.72
C TRP A 353 7.34 -17.75 -12.44
N ILE A 354 8.54 -17.16 -12.57
CA ILE A 354 9.31 -16.64 -11.44
C ILE A 354 8.50 -15.56 -10.71
N ASN A 355 7.88 -14.63 -11.45
CA ASN A 355 7.04 -13.59 -10.86
C ASN A 355 5.90 -14.22 -10.02
N LYS A 356 5.14 -15.17 -10.59
CA LYS A 356 4.05 -15.87 -9.90
C LYS A 356 4.54 -16.64 -8.66
N LEU A 357 5.70 -17.31 -8.76
CA LEU A 357 6.30 -18.02 -7.63
C LEU A 357 6.70 -17.05 -6.52
N MET A 358 7.27 -15.90 -6.85
CA MET A 358 7.62 -14.87 -5.86
C MET A 358 6.40 -14.30 -5.16
N VAL A 359 5.28 -14.11 -5.87
CA VAL A 359 4.00 -13.71 -5.25
C VAL A 359 3.57 -14.73 -4.21
N LEU A 360 3.61 -16.02 -4.53
CA LEU A 360 3.26 -17.09 -3.58
C LEU A 360 4.22 -17.08 -2.38
N THR A 361 5.52 -17.04 -2.64
CA THR A 361 6.55 -17.10 -1.60
C THR A 361 6.42 -15.94 -0.61
N VAL A 362 6.27 -14.70 -1.10
CA VAL A 362 6.17 -13.53 -0.22
C VAL A 362 4.86 -13.51 0.56
N THR A 363 3.78 -14.00 -0.03
CA THR A 363 2.48 -14.12 0.65
C THR A 363 2.55 -15.16 1.77
N LEU A 364 3.13 -16.33 1.50
CA LEU A 364 3.33 -17.37 2.53
C LEU A 364 4.26 -16.88 3.66
N ALA A 365 5.36 -16.23 3.31
CA ALA A 365 6.28 -15.66 4.30
C ALA A 365 5.59 -14.63 5.21
N ALA A 366 4.73 -13.77 4.65
CA ALA A 366 3.96 -12.81 5.43
C ALA A 366 2.97 -13.50 6.39
N LEU A 367 2.28 -14.55 5.93
CA LEU A 367 1.37 -15.32 6.76
C LEU A 367 2.11 -16.04 7.90
N VAL A 368 3.26 -16.63 7.62
CA VAL A 368 4.10 -17.25 8.68
C VAL A 368 4.52 -16.18 9.71
N PHE A 369 4.90 -14.99 9.25
CA PHE A 369 5.31 -13.90 10.13
C PHE A 369 4.18 -13.42 11.05
N ILE A 370 2.96 -13.22 10.53
CA ILE A 370 1.84 -12.72 11.35
C ILE A 370 1.32 -13.72 12.37
N HIS A 371 1.63 -15.01 12.23
CA HIS A 371 1.17 -16.03 13.18
C HIS A 371 1.57 -15.72 14.63
N SER A 372 2.72 -15.10 14.84
CA SER A 372 3.19 -14.66 16.15
C SER A 372 2.84 -13.19 16.48
N HIS A 373 2.08 -12.48 15.62
CA HIS A 373 1.80 -11.05 15.75
C HIS A 373 0.32 -10.71 15.50
N LEU A 374 -0.59 -11.63 15.83
CA LEU A 374 -2.02 -11.49 15.51
C LEU A 374 -2.69 -10.28 16.17
N ASP A 375 -2.24 -9.89 17.38
CA ASP A 375 -2.79 -8.75 18.13
C ASP A 375 -2.11 -7.41 17.82
N SER A 376 -1.31 -7.35 16.76
CA SER A 376 -0.56 -6.15 16.41
C SER A 376 -1.39 -5.14 15.60
N SER A 377 -0.93 -3.89 15.55
CA SER A 377 -1.58 -2.83 14.77
C SER A 377 -1.31 -2.99 13.27
N VAL A 378 -2.38 -3.02 12.49
CA VAL A 378 -2.33 -3.03 11.02
C VAL A 378 -1.60 -1.81 10.47
N LEU A 379 -1.87 -0.61 11.04
CA LEU A 379 -1.24 0.64 10.63
C LEU A 379 0.26 0.67 10.94
N GLN A 380 0.69 0.15 12.09
CA GLN A 380 2.09 0.15 12.49
C GLN A 380 2.97 -0.59 11.48
N TRP A 381 2.56 -1.78 11.05
CA TRP A 381 3.26 -2.54 10.01
C TRP A 381 3.32 -1.79 8.67
N ASN A 382 2.25 -1.07 8.33
CA ASN A 382 2.24 -0.28 7.09
C ASN A 382 3.15 0.95 7.16
N TYR A 383 3.19 1.69 8.27
CA TYR A 383 4.11 2.82 8.43
C TYR A 383 5.57 2.35 8.39
N LEU A 384 5.89 1.24 9.06
CA LEU A 384 7.23 0.63 8.96
C LEU A 384 7.56 0.23 7.52
N SER A 385 6.62 -0.39 6.82
CA SER A 385 6.75 -0.74 5.41
C SER A 385 7.10 0.46 4.55
N MET A 386 6.35 1.56 4.72
CA MET A 386 6.55 2.78 3.95
C MET A 386 7.90 3.44 4.25
N ALA A 387 8.32 3.45 5.52
CA ALA A 387 9.63 3.94 5.93
C ALA A 387 10.78 3.14 5.29
N LEU A 388 10.71 1.80 5.33
CA LEU A 388 11.76 0.93 4.78
C LEU A 388 11.86 0.98 3.26
N ARG A 389 10.72 1.11 2.52
CA ARG A 389 10.76 1.34 1.06
C ARG A 389 11.51 2.61 0.74
N GLY A 390 11.24 3.68 1.49
CA GLY A 390 11.90 4.96 1.30
C GLY A 390 13.37 4.96 1.64
N ALA A 391 13.78 4.16 2.62
CA ALA A 391 15.13 4.11 3.16
C ALA A 391 16.23 3.93 2.10
N GLY A 392 15.99 3.06 1.11
CA GLY A 392 16.98 2.78 0.06
C GLY A 392 16.71 3.41 -1.29
N VAL A 393 15.53 4.00 -1.49
CA VAL A 393 15.07 4.38 -2.83
C VAL A 393 14.74 5.87 -2.95
N PHE A 394 14.08 6.47 -1.96
CA PHE A 394 13.48 7.80 -2.06
C PHE A 394 14.51 8.88 -2.39
N LEU A 395 15.50 9.12 -1.52
CA LEU A 395 16.47 10.18 -1.72
C LEU A 395 17.43 9.90 -2.88
N PRO A 396 17.94 8.67 -3.12
CA PRO A 396 18.70 8.38 -4.33
C PRO A 396 17.93 8.68 -5.62
N MET A 397 16.65 8.27 -5.71
CA MET A 397 15.79 8.56 -6.88
C MET A 397 15.51 10.05 -7.02
N THR A 398 15.22 10.74 -5.92
CA THR A 398 15.02 12.20 -5.87
C THR A 398 16.27 12.93 -6.38
N ALA A 399 17.45 12.53 -5.91
CA ALA A 399 18.71 13.12 -6.33
C ALA A 399 18.96 12.94 -7.83
N VAL A 400 18.65 11.76 -8.38
CA VAL A 400 18.78 11.52 -9.83
C VAL A 400 17.81 12.38 -10.66
N ILE A 401 16.59 12.58 -10.16
CA ILE A 401 15.56 13.37 -10.88
C ILE A 401 15.92 14.86 -10.88
N PHE A 402 16.29 15.41 -9.73
CA PHE A 402 16.46 16.87 -9.56
C PHE A 402 17.91 17.34 -9.70
N PHE A 403 18.89 16.48 -9.43
CA PHE A 403 20.33 16.76 -9.51
C PHE A 403 21.01 15.85 -10.54
N LYS A 404 20.43 15.77 -11.73
CA LYS A 404 20.87 14.88 -12.81
C LYS A 404 22.37 15.07 -13.12
N GLY A 405 23.15 13.97 -13.04
CA GLY A 405 24.58 13.98 -13.30
C GLY A 405 25.44 14.54 -12.16
N MET A 406 24.85 15.05 -11.07
CA MET A 406 25.58 15.63 -9.94
C MET A 406 25.87 14.61 -8.82
N VAL A 407 25.29 13.42 -8.89
CA VAL A 407 25.52 12.35 -7.90
C VAL A 407 26.49 11.32 -8.46
N GLY A 408 27.62 11.15 -7.80
CA GLY A 408 28.59 10.12 -8.15
C GLY A 408 28.04 8.70 -7.90
N LYS A 409 28.38 7.74 -8.78
CA LYS A 409 27.89 6.35 -8.69
C LYS A 409 28.13 5.73 -7.31
N LYS A 410 29.33 5.88 -6.74
CA LYS A 410 29.66 5.35 -5.41
C LYS A 410 28.80 5.98 -4.31
N ALA A 411 28.60 7.30 -4.35
CA ALA A 411 27.77 8.01 -3.38
C ALA A 411 26.31 7.55 -3.43
N GLY A 412 25.77 7.36 -4.63
CA GLY A 412 24.43 6.80 -4.82
C GLY A 412 24.28 5.41 -4.23
N LEU A 413 25.21 4.49 -4.52
CA LEU A 413 25.19 3.12 -3.98
C LEU A 413 25.33 3.09 -2.45
N LEU A 414 26.27 3.90 -1.89
CA LEU A 414 26.45 4.01 -0.44
C LEU A 414 25.21 4.60 0.25
N SER A 415 24.58 5.59 -0.38
CA SER A 415 23.32 6.14 0.11
C SER A 415 22.23 5.08 0.18
N MET A 416 22.01 4.32 -0.89
CA MET A 416 21.01 3.26 -0.94
C MET A 416 21.23 2.21 0.15
N PHE A 417 22.46 1.68 0.22
CA PHE A 417 22.82 0.65 1.20
C PHE A 417 22.80 1.18 2.63
N GLY A 418 23.40 2.35 2.87
CA GLY A 418 23.46 2.99 4.19
C GLY A 418 22.09 3.32 4.75
N GLY A 419 21.19 3.82 3.90
CA GLY A 419 19.81 4.10 4.31
C GLY A 419 19.05 2.87 4.77
N ILE A 420 19.14 1.77 4.01
CA ILE A 420 18.47 0.50 4.38
C ILE A 420 19.09 -0.10 5.63
N ALA A 421 20.41 -0.22 5.66
CA ALA A 421 21.12 -0.85 6.76
C ALA A 421 20.87 -0.10 8.07
N SER A 422 20.92 1.25 8.05
CA SER A 422 20.64 2.07 9.22
C SER A 422 19.17 2.00 9.68
N GLY A 423 18.22 2.00 8.75
CA GLY A 423 16.79 1.87 9.08
C GLY A 423 16.46 0.52 9.70
N CYS A 424 16.94 -0.56 9.10
CA CYS A 424 16.78 -1.90 9.66
C CYS A 424 17.45 -2.02 11.04
N ALA A 425 18.72 -1.61 11.16
CA ALA A 425 19.44 -1.65 12.42
C ALA A 425 18.72 -0.87 13.52
N TRP A 426 18.26 0.36 13.20
CA TRP A 426 17.52 1.19 14.16
C TRP A 426 16.21 0.51 14.61
N HIS A 427 15.44 -0.03 13.67
CA HIS A 427 14.19 -0.70 14.01
C HIS A 427 14.39 -1.95 14.86
N PHE A 428 15.44 -2.75 14.59
CA PHE A 428 15.75 -3.94 15.41
C PHE A 428 16.23 -3.59 16.82
N ILE A 429 16.98 -2.48 16.97
CA ILE A 429 17.47 -2.02 18.28
C ILE A 429 16.35 -1.30 19.07
N PHE A 430 15.53 -0.51 18.37
CA PHE A 430 14.48 0.32 18.95
C PHE A 430 13.14 0.10 18.23
N PRO A 431 12.44 -1.02 18.43
CA PRO A 431 11.25 -1.41 17.65
C PRO A 431 10.08 -0.42 17.75
N THR A 432 9.96 0.29 18.87
CA THR A 432 8.87 1.26 19.12
C THR A 432 9.23 2.70 18.72
N SER A 433 10.45 2.94 18.26
CA SER A 433 10.93 4.27 17.94
C SER A 433 10.31 4.83 16.65
N PRO A 434 9.79 6.07 16.66
CA PRO A 434 9.28 6.73 15.46
C PRO A 434 10.40 7.29 14.57
N TYR A 435 11.66 7.05 14.86
CA TYR A 435 12.79 7.67 14.15
C TYR A 435 13.37 6.82 13.02
N THR A 436 12.87 5.60 12.78
CA THR A 436 13.39 4.67 11.76
C THR A 436 13.56 5.32 10.38
N LEU A 437 12.54 6.05 9.90
CA LEU A 437 12.62 6.78 8.62
C LEU A 437 13.69 7.88 8.66
N PHE A 438 13.67 8.71 9.71
CA PHE A 438 14.55 9.89 9.78
C PHE A 438 16.01 9.49 9.86
N VAL A 439 16.34 8.41 10.60
CA VAL A 439 17.68 7.82 10.62
C VAL A 439 18.10 7.34 9.24
N SER A 440 17.22 6.65 8.52
CA SER A 440 17.50 6.21 7.14
C SER A 440 17.77 7.39 6.21
N LEU A 441 16.92 8.42 6.27
CA LEU A 441 17.07 9.62 5.42
C LEU A 441 18.35 10.40 5.78
N PHE A 442 18.71 10.47 7.05
CA PHE A 442 19.96 11.08 7.47
C PHE A 442 21.18 10.37 6.85
N PHE A 443 21.23 9.04 6.91
CA PHE A 443 22.31 8.28 6.27
C PHE A 443 22.30 8.43 4.74
N ASN A 444 21.14 8.55 4.11
CA ASN A 444 21.07 8.86 2.69
C ASN A 444 21.72 10.22 2.38
N LEU A 445 21.37 11.26 3.13
CA LEU A 445 21.90 12.62 2.94
C LEU A 445 23.38 12.71 3.20
N LEU A 446 23.91 11.95 4.16
CA LEU A 446 25.33 11.90 4.50
C LEU A 446 26.21 11.55 3.28
N PHE A 447 25.72 10.73 2.37
CA PHE A 447 26.45 10.36 1.15
C PHE A 447 26.07 11.23 -0.07
N LEU A 448 24.80 11.65 -0.19
CA LEU A 448 24.34 12.39 -1.37
C LEU A 448 24.78 13.86 -1.35
N VAL A 449 24.66 14.53 -0.20
CA VAL A 449 24.93 15.97 -0.11
C VAL A 449 26.39 16.30 -0.43
N PRO A 450 27.42 15.61 0.14
CA PRO A 450 28.81 15.88 -0.22
C PRO A 450 29.09 15.63 -1.71
N SER A 451 28.49 14.58 -2.29
CA SER A 451 28.67 14.26 -3.71
C SER A 451 28.08 15.35 -4.62
N ILE A 452 26.88 15.84 -4.31
CA ILE A 452 26.23 16.92 -5.07
C ILE A 452 27.03 18.22 -4.93
N ALA A 453 27.43 18.57 -3.70
CA ALA A 453 28.22 19.78 -3.44
C ALA A 453 29.57 19.76 -4.18
N TYR A 454 30.29 18.64 -4.13
CA TYR A 454 31.55 18.48 -4.85
C TYR A 454 31.39 18.70 -6.36
N ASN A 455 30.41 18.05 -6.98
CA ASN A 455 30.16 18.16 -8.42
C ASN A 455 29.65 19.54 -8.83
N LEU A 456 28.85 20.21 -7.99
CA LEU A 456 28.42 21.60 -8.23
C LEU A 456 29.59 22.58 -8.25
N LEU A 457 30.56 22.39 -7.34
CA LEU A 457 31.75 23.25 -7.27
C LEU A 457 32.72 23.02 -8.43
N HIS A 458 32.79 21.79 -8.99
CA HIS A 458 33.70 21.43 -10.07
C HIS A 458 33.07 21.49 -11.46
N SER A 459 31.74 21.55 -11.59
CA SER A 459 31.04 21.71 -12.87
C SER A 459 31.12 23.16 -13.44
N LYS A 460 31.60 24.12 -12.64
CA LYS A 460 31.82 25.51 -13.05
C LYS A 460 33.23 25.78 -13.61
N LYS A 461 34.07 24.75 -13.71
CA LYS A 461 35.33 24.78 -14.46
C LYS A 461 35.19 24.00 -15.75
#